data_692aac63be24068d0fadcf85556430f9
#
_entry.id   692aac63be24068d0fadcf85556430f9
#
_cell.length_a   1.000
_cell.length_b   1.000
_cell.length_c   1.000
_cell.angle_alpha   90.00
_cell.angle_beta   90.00
_cell.angle_gamma   90.00
#
_symmetry.space_group_name_H-M   'P 1'
#
loop_
_entity.id
_entity.type
_entity.pdbx_description
1 polymer ?
#
loop_
_entity_poly.entity_id
_entity_poly.type
_entity_poly.pdbx_seq_one_letter_code
_entity_poly.pdbx_strand_id
1 'polypeptide(L)'
;MYNGPERRFKPRLSASQPVWVTVFTGQESNSLVGRLVDASRSGLGIIVDSAVARGTVVEVRANGGVVYGAVQHCARALGGGFRIGVAVEEGLSGEWLSAR
;
A
#
# COMPACT_ATOMS: atom_id res chain seq x y z
N MET A 1 -17.08 -13.69 12.71
CA MET A 1 -16.66 -13.58 12.54
C MET A 1 -16.08 -13.29 12.17
N TYR A 2 -16.15 -12.87 12.20
CA TYR A 2 -15.54 -12.61 11.87
C TYR A 2 -14.90 -12.57 11.75
N ASN A 3 -15.04 -12.39 11.90
CA ASN A 3 -14.31 -12.15 12.00
C ASN A 3 -13.28 -12.26 11.52
N GLY A 4 -13.50 -11.85 11.06
CA GLY A 4 -12.35 -12.21 10.32
C GLY A 4 -11.23 -11.23 10.43
N PRO A 5 -10.05 -11.57 9.95
CA PRO A 5 -8.89 -10.70 10.08
C PRO A 5 -9.04 -9.37 9.41
N GLU A 6 -9.69 -9.31 8.26
CA GLU A 6 -9.79 -8.05 7.60
C GLU A 6 -10.69 -7.10 8.32
N ARG A 7 -11.58 -7.59 9.11
CA ARG A 7 -12.37 -6.70 9.91
C ARG A 7 -11.54 -5.96 10.90
N ARG A 8 -10.61 -6.64 11.53
CA ARG A 8 -9.76 -5.99 12.48
C ARG A 8 -8.82 -5.02 11.83
N PHE A 9 -8.36 -5.41 10.67
CA PHE A 9 -7.40 -4.60 9.96
C PHE A 9 -8.04 -3.31 9.45
N LYS A 10 -9.22 -3.40 8.92
CA LYS A 10 -9.87 -2.28 8.32
C LYS A 10 -10.08 -1.09 9.21
N PRO A 11 -10.57 -1.26 10.42
CA PRO A 11 -10.76 -0.10 11.27
C PRO A 11 -9.50 0.66 11.55
N ARG A 12 -8.40 -0.06 11.64
CA ARG A 12 -7.15 0.61 11.89
C ARG A 12 -6.69 1.43 10.75
N LEU A 13 -7.10 1.04 9.55
CA LEU A 13 -6.64 1.72 8.37
C LEU A 13 -7.48 2.90 8.00
N SER A 14 -8.57 3.13 8.70
CA SER A 14 -9.35 4.31 8.41
C SER A 14 -8.60 5.56 8.80
N ALA A 15 -7.64 5.44 9.68
CA ALA A 15 -6.81 6.58 9.99
C ALA A 15 -5.64 6.57 9.03
N SER A 16 -5.31 7.70 8.52
CA SER A 16 -4.20 7.86 7.62
C SER A 16 -2.92 7.47 8.31
N GLN A 17 -2.36 6.35 8.02
CA GLN A 17 -1.13 5.95 8.69
C GLN A 17 0.04 6.00 7.72
N PRO A 18 1.21 6.37 8.22
CA PRO A 18 2.37 6.48 7.36
C PRO A 18 2.86 5.11 6.92
N VAL A 19 3.31 5.03 5.71
CA VAL A 19 3.92 3.83 5.17
C VAL A 19 5.15 4.22 4.38
N TRP A 20 6.04 3.26 4.20
CA TRP A 20 7.21 3.44 3.33
C TRP A 20 6.95 2.65 2.07
N VAL A 21 7.11 3.31 0.95
CA VAL A 21 6.90 2.66 -0.35
C VAL A 21 8.23 2.67 -1.08
N THR A 22 8.74 1.49 -1.40
CA THR A 22 9.94 1.39 -2.21
C THR A 22 9.51 1.06 -3.62
N VAL A 23 9.89 1.90 -4.55
CA VAL A 23 9.51 1.80 -5.95
C VAL A 23 10.69 1.23 -6.72
N PHE A 24 10.46 0.15 -7.45
CA PHE A 24 11.52 -0.51 -8.20
C PHE A 24 11.37 -0.20 -9.69
N THR A 25 12.39 0.41 -10.28
CA THR A 25 12.38 0.73 -11.69
C THR A 25 13.67 0.23 -12.31
N GLY A 26 13.58 -0.87 -13.03
CA GLY A 26 14.78 -1.49 -13.59
C GLY A 26 15.69 -1.94 -12.48
N GLN A 27 16.89 -1.41 -12.44
CA GLN A 27 17.85 -1.78 -11.43
C GLN A 27 17.91 -0.80 -10.28
N GLU A 28 17.03 0.16 -10.27
CA GLU A 28 17.05 1.20 -9.24
C GLU A 28 15.86 1.07 -8.33
N SER A 29 16.01 1.61 -7.15
CA SER A 29 14.89 1.69 -6.24
C SER A 29 14.90 3.04 -5.54
N ASN A 30 13.72 3.54 -5.26
CA ASN A 30 13.53 4.78 -4.55
C ASN A 30 12.52 4.58 -3.45
N SER A 31 12.74 5.19 -2.32
CA SER A 31 11.79 5.11 -1.21
C SER A 31 11.00 6.39 -1.11
N LEU A 32 9.71 6.23 -0.96
CA LEU A 32 8.79 7.34 -0.76
C LEU A 32 8.08 7.13 0.56
N VAL A 33 7.75 8.23 1.20
CA VAL A 33 6.88 8.18 2.37
C VAL A 33 5.47 8.41 1.86
N GLY A 34 4.53 7.59 2.29
CA GLY A 34 3.15 7.76 1.89
C GLY A 34 2.22 7.63 3.05
N ARG A 35 0.94 7.76 2.77
CA ARG A 35 -0.12 7.55 3.75
C ARG A 35 -1.06 6.50 3.22
N LEU A 36 -1.28 5.48 4.02
CA LEU A 36 -2.22 4.43 3.65
C LEU A 36 -3.62 4.94 3.95
N VAL A 37 -4.46 5.00 2.95
CA VAL A 37 -5.80 5.54 3.13
C VAL A 37 -6.89 4.50 2.90
N ASP A 38 -6.53 3.36 2.36
CA ASP A 38 -7.51 2.32 2.09
C ASP A 38 -6.80 1.00 1.96
N ALA A 39 -7.40 -0.08 2.42
CA ALA A 39 -6.79 -1.38 2.27
C ALA A 39 -7.83 -2.48 2.28
N SER A 40 -7.54 -3.51 1.50
CA SER A 40 -8.34 -4.70 1.48
C SER A 40 -7.38 -5.86 1.29
N ARG A 41 -7.91 -7.05 1.21
CA ARG A 41 -7.09 -8.22 0.99
C ARG A 41 -6.29 -8.14 -0.28
N SER A 42 -6.83 -7.54 -1.31
CA SER A 42 -6.22 -7.57 -2.61
C SER A 42 -5.55 -6.26 -3.00
N GLY A 43 -5.71 -5.21 -2.23
CA GLY A 43 -5.13 -3.95 -2.67
C GLY A 43 -5.03 -2.89 -1.61
N LEU A 44 -4.18 -1.92 -1.87
CA LEU A 44 -3.93 -0.80 -0.99
C LEU A 44 -4.11 0.50 -1.75
N GLY A 45 -4.65 1.50 -1.08
CA GLY A 45 -4.69 2.85 -1.60
C GLY A 45 -3.73 3.69 -0.78
N ILE A 46 -2.80 4.36 -1.44
CA ILE A 46 -1.74 5.09 -0.78
C ILE A 46 -1.58 6.45 -1.43
N ILE A 47 -1.42 7.48 -0.61
CA ILE A 47 -1.11 8.82 -1.12
C ILE A 47 0.39 9.00 -1.03
N VAL A 48 1.02 9.35 -2.13
CA VAL A 48 2.46 9.58 -2.19
C VAL A 48 2.73 10.92 -2.86
N ASP A 49 3.94 11.42 -2.75
CA ASP A 49 4.29 12.73 -3.28
C ASP A 49 4.59 12.73 -4.77
N SER A 50 4.94 11.60 -5.30
CA SER A 50 5.37 11.52 -6.69
C SER A 50 4.53 10.52 -7.44
N ALA A 51 4.29 10.75 -8.71
CA ALA A 51 3.55 9.82 -9.53
C ALA A 51 4.34 8.53 -9.68
N VAL A 52 3.63 7.42 -9.73
CA VAL A 52 4.25 6.10 -9.94
C VAL A 52 3.54 5.45 -11.11
N ALA A 53 4.29 5.00 -12.08
CA ALA A 53 3.71 4.45 -13.29
C ALA A 53 2.97 3.15 -13.02
N ARG A 54 1.90 2.95 -13.74
CA ARG A 54 1.13 1.72 -13.67
C ARG A 54 2.05 0.56 -14.06
N GLY A 55 1.94 -0.54 -13.36
CA GLY A 55 2.75 -1.70 -13.58
C GLY A 55 4.04 -1.73 -12.78
N THR A 56 4.36 -0.64 -12.11
CA THR A 56 5.59 -0.59 -11.32
C THR A 56 5.46 -1.46 -10.09
N VAL A 57 6.49 -2.24 -9.82
CA VAL A 57 6.53 -3.09 -8.63
C VAL A 57 6.92 -2.24 -7.44
N VAL A 58 6.24 -2.42 -6.33
CA VAL A 58 6.52 -1.67 -5.12
C VAL A 58 6.54 -2.60 -3.91
N GLU A 59 7.27 -2.18 -2.91
CA GLU A 59 7.26 -2.81 -1.61
C GLU A 59 6.65 -1.81 -0.65
N VAL A 60 5.66 -2.22 0.12
CA VAL A 60 5.01 -1.34 1.08
C VAL A 60 5.26 -1.88 2.47
N ARG A 61 5.78 -1.02 3.33
CA ARG A 61 6.19 -1.41 4.67
C ARG A 61 5.47 -0.55 5.69
N ALA A 62 4.84 -1.19 6.66
CA ALA A 62 4.15 -0.48 7.73
C ALA A 62 3.93 -1.44 8.89
N ASN A 63 4.05 -0.93 10.11
CA ASN A 63 3.72 -1.69 11.32
C ASN A 63 4.43 -3.02 11.41
N GLY A 64 5.67 -3.05 10.98
CA GLY A 64 6.45 -4.27 11.05
C GLY A 64 6.12 -5.27 9.98
N GLY A 65 5.21 -4.96 9.10
CA GLY A 65 4.86 -5.85 8.03
C GLY A 65 5.29 -5.31 6.69
N VAL A 66 5.39 -6.18 5.71
CA VAL A 66 5.83 -5.83 4.37
C VAL A 66 4.94 -6.56 3.38
N VAL A 67 4.50 -5.86 2.36
CA VAL A 67 3.83 -6.50 1.23
C VAL A 67 4.46 -6.01 -0.06
N TYR A 68 4.35 -6.82 -1.09
CA TYR A 68 4.80 -6.46 -2.42
C TYR A 68 3.61 -6.43 -3.35
N GLY A 69 3.67 -5.59 -4.34
CA GLY A 69 2.59 -5.53 -5.29
C GLY A 69 2.98 -4.70 -6.50
N ALA A 70 2.00 -4.42 -7.33
CA ALA A 70 2.19 -3.63 -8.52
C ALA A 70 1.16 -2.52 -8.57
N VAL A 71 1.57 -1.37 -9.03
CA VAL A 71 0.68 -0.21 -9.15
C VAL A 71 -0.33 -0.48 -10.26
N GLN A 72 -1.60 -0.37 -9.93
CA GLN A 72 -2.69 -0.57 -10.88
C GLN A 72 -3.17 0.73 -11.47
N HIS A 73 -3.11 1.79 -10.71
CA HIS A 73 -3.50 3.10 -11.20
C HIS A 73 -2.84 4.17 -10.35
N CYS A 74 -2.79 5.36 -10.90
CA CYS A 74 -2.20 6.51 -10.24
C CYS A 74 -2.96 7.74 -10.71
N ALA A 75 -3.42 8.55 -9.78
CA ALA A 75 -4.18 9.75 -10.11
C ALA A 75 -3.85 10.84 -9.10
N ARG A 76 -4.04 12.08 -9.48
CA ARG A 76 -3.82 13.19 -8.57
C ARG A 76 -4.79 13.11 -7.43
N ALA A 77 -4.30 13.36 -6.22
CA ALA A 77 -5.12 13.35 -5.03
C ALA A 77 -5.62 14.77 -4.76
N LEU A 78 -6.80 14.86 -4.16
CA LEU A 78 -7.41 16.15 -3.93
C LEU A 78 -6.61 17.03 -3.00
N GLY A 79 -6.00 16.50 -2.02
CA GLY A 79 -5.23 17.29 -1.07
C GLY A 79 -3.78 17.48 -1.45
N GLY A 80 -3.41 17.10 -2.66
CA GLY A 80 -2.03 17.16 -3.10
C GLY A 80 -1.44 15.76 -3.17
N GLY A 81 -0.41 15.63 -3.98
CA GLY A 81 0.22 14.34 -4.18
C GLY A 81 -0.59 13.47 -5.13
N PHE A 82 -0.33 12.19 -5.05
CA PHE A 82 -0.94 11.21 -5.94
C PHE A 82 -1.49 10.05 -5.15
N ARG A 83 -2.63 9.56 -5.57
CA ARG A 83 -3.18 8.35 -4.98
C ARG A 83 -2.86 7.20 -5.90
N ILE A 84 -2.15 6.21 -5.39
CA ILE A 84 -1.86 5.01 -6.15
C ILE A 84 -2.66 3.85 -5.58
N GLY A 85 -3.12 2.98 -6.47
CA GLY A 85 -3.75 1.73 -6.08
C GLY A 85 -2.76 0.62 -6.35
N VAL A 86 -2.48 -0.18 -5.34
CA VAL A 86 -1.49 -1.25 -5.43
C VAL A 86 -2.21 -2.58 -5.30
N ALA A 87 -2.02 -3.45 -6.28
CA ALA A 87 -2.54 -4.81 -6.20
C ALA A 87 -1.50 -5.64 -5.47
N VAL A 88 -1.90 -6.26 -4.38
CA VAL A 88 -0.99 -6.92 -3.47
C VAL A 88 -0.79 -8.38 -3.84
N GLU A 89 0.43 -8.85 -3.73
CA GLU A 89 0.76 -10.25 -3.93
C GLU A 89 0.11 -11.07 -2.85
N GLU A 90 -0.59 -12.08 -3.26
CA GLU A 90 -1.42 -12.83 -2.34
C GLU A 90 -0.64 -13.50 -1.23
N GLY A 91 0.48 -14.05 -1.55
CA GLY A 91 1.24 -14.79 -0.56
C GLY A 91 1.82 -13.93 0.54
N LEU A 92 1.94 -12.64 0.32
CA LEU A 92 2.52 -11.76 1.32
C LEU A 92 1.47 -10.98 2.07
N SER A 93 0.34 -10.76 1.46
CA SER A 93 -0.68 -9.94 2.08
C SER A 93 -1.25 -10.56 3.33
N GLY A 94 -1.39 -11.88 3.35
CA GLY A 94 -1.93 -12.54 4.52
C GLY A 94 -1.06 -12.34 5.73
N GLU A 95 0.23 -12.46 5.53
CA GLU A 95 1.16 -12.27 6.60
C GLU A 95 1.13 -10.85 7.13
N TRP A 96 1.08 -9.89 6.24
CA TRP A 96 1.04 -8.50 6.62
C TRP A 96 -0.23 -8.17 7.39
N LEU A 97 -1.35 -8.72 6.95
CA LEU A 97 -2.61 -8.48 7.61
C LEU A 97 -2.63 -9.06 9.01
N SER A 98 -1.92 -10.12 9.24
CA SER A 98 -1.91 -10.72 10.55
C SER A 98 -0.90 -10.10 11.46
N ALA A 99 -0.02 -9.33 10.97
CA ALA A 99 1.02 -8.77 11.78
C ALA A 99 0.53 -7.71 12.71
N ARG A 100 -0.54 -7.19 12.61
CA ARG A 100 -1.03 -6.22 13.44
C ARG A 100 -1.31 -6.40 14.61
#